data_5f081988f5ed475a5bf250767c49fe08
#
_entry.id   5f081988f5ed475a5bf250767c49fe08
#
_cell.length_a   1.000
_cell.length_b   1.000
_cell.length_c   1.000
_cell.angle_alpha   90.00
_cell.angle_beta   90.00
_cell.angle_gamma   90.00
#
_symmetry.space_group_name_H-M   'P 1'
#
loop_
_entity.id
_entity.type
_entity.pdbx_description
1 polymer ?
#
loop_
_entity_poly.entity_id
_entity_poly.type
_entity_poly.pdbx_seq_one_letter_code
_entity_poly.pdbx_strand_id
1 'polypeptide(L)'
;MAYVVGGTRQKLSMISTVTNHGKTSWMIIDGNFNHERLIEFLKALIKQTGRKIFLVLDNLGVHHCKPVKTWLSEHIEQIEVFYLPSYSPELNPDERLNGDLKHAIATRVPCRSKDKLLQAATNHMTAIEKNPERIKSFFKDPKIAYAA
;
A
#
# COMPACT_ATOMS: atom_id res chain seq x y z
N MET A 1 -2.28 -2.00 1.25
CA MET A 1 -2.67 -1.02 2.27
C MET A 1 -3.19 0.24 1.61
N ALA A 2 -4.27 0.80 2.08
CA ALA A 2 -4.82 2.03 1.53
C ALA A 2 -4.44 3.22 2.41
N TYR A 3 -4.05 4.29 1.78
CA TYR A 3 -3.64 5.49 2.47
C TYR A 3 -4.21 6.72 1.76
N VAL A 4 -4.74 7.68 2.53
CA VAL A 4 -5.28 8.93 1.98
C VAL A 4 -4.25 10.04 2.17
N VAL A 5 -3.77 10.58 1.05
CA VAL A 5 -2.88 11.73 1.04
C VAL A 5 -3.76 12.98 0.88
N GLY A 6 -3.90 13.74 1.95
CA GLY A 6 -4.78 14.91 1.96
C GLY A 6 -4.03 16.21 2.11
N GLY A 7 -4.26 17.15 1.23
CA GLY A 7 -4.08 18.56 1.48
C GLY A 7 -5.41 19.13 1.95
N THR A 8 -5.50 20.42 2.19
CA THR A 8 -6.69 21.05 2.75
C THR A 8 -7.98 20.85 1.98
N ARG A 9 -7.91 20.64 0.65
CA ARG A 9 -9.09 20.43 -0.21
C ARG A 9 -8.91 19.33 -1.23
N GLN A 10 -7.71 18.79 -1.37
CA GLN A 10 -7.42 17.78 -2.35
C GLN A 10 -7.15 16.46 -1.66
N LYS A 11 -7.75 15.40 -2.19
CA LYS A 11 -7.68 14.09 -1.57
C LYS A 11 -7.37 13.04 -2.63
N LEU A 12 -6.29 12.31 -2.40
CA LEU A 12 -5.94 11.13 -3.18
C LEU A 12 -5.79 9.95 -2.23
N SER A 13 -6.16 8.78 -2.71
CA SER A 13 -5.91 7.53 -2.02
C SER A 13 -4.79 6.78 -2.72
N MET A 14 -4.06 5.97 -1.96
CA MET A 14 -3.02 5.12 -2.52
C MET A 14 -3.12 3.74 -1.90
N ILE A 15 -2.99 2.72 -2.74
CA ILE A 15 -2.78 1.35 -2.31
C ILE A 15 -1.31 1.04 -2.56
N SER A 16 -0.65 0.47 -1.57
CA SER A 16 0.75 0.06 -1.74
C SER A 16 1.04 -1.24 -1.00
N THR A 17 2.06 -1.93 -1.46
CA THR A 17 2.62 -3.10 -0.80
C THR A 17 4.13 -2.98 -0.72
N VAL A 18 4.71 -3.59 0.30
CA VAL A 18 6.17 -3.69 0.44
C VAL A 18 6.55 -5.14 0.67
N THR A 19 7.71 -5.54 0.19
CA THR A 19 8.25 -6.88 0.43
C THR A 19 9.57 -6.79 1.18
N ASN A 20 9.91 -7.86 1.90
CA ASN A 20 11.18 -7.96 2.60
C ASN A 20 12.39 -8.07 1.64
N HIS A 21 12.14 -8.26 0.35
CA HIS A 21 13.17 -8.24 -0.68
C HIS A 21 13.42 -6.85 -1.25
N GLY A 22 12.74 -5.83 -0.74
CA GLY A 22 12.95 -4.45 -1.16
C GLY A 22 12.15 -4.04 -2.39
N LYS A 23 11.03 -4.68 -2.64
CA LYS A 23 10.13 -4.33 -3.74
C LYS A 23 8.87 -3.64 -3.21
N THR A 24 8.33 -2.73 -3.98
CA THR A 24 7.04 -2.09 -3.70
C THR A 24 6.18 -2.09 -4.96
N SER A 25 4.89 -2.27 -4.76
CA SER A 25 3.88 -2.06 -5.80
C SER A 25 2.89 -1.06 -5.26
N TRP A 26 2.43 -0.16 -6.10
CA TRP A 26 1.56 0.93 -5.67
C TRP A 26 0.63 1.38 -6.78
N MET A 27 -0.52 1.94 -6.36
CA MET A 27 -1.51 2.52 -7.27
C MET A 27 -2.13 3.74 -6.59
N ILE A 28 -2.13 4.87 -7.28
CA ILE A 28 -2.78 6.08 -6.80
C ILE A 28 -4.20 6.12 -7.35
N ILE A 29 -5.16 6.40 -6.47
CA ILE A 29 -6.58 6.41 -6.79
C ILE A 29 -7.10 7.83 -6.66
N ASP A 30 -7.69 8.32 -7.75
CA ASP A 30 -8.43 9.58 -7.73
C ASP A 30 -9.86 9.26 -7.25
N GLY A 31 -10.18 9.72 -6.04
CA GLY A 31 -11.46 9.47 -5.41
C GLY A 31 -11.35 8.49 -4.23
N ASN A 32 -12.43 7.76 -3.99
CA ASN A 32 -12.52 6.88 -2.85
C ASN A 32 -11.90 5.51 -3.10
N PHE A 33 -11.25 4.99 -2.08
CA PHE A 33 -10.81 3.60 -2.06
C PHE A 33 -12.00 2.69 -1.80
N ASN A 34 -12.20 1.69 -2.66
CA ASN A 34 -13.28 0.72 -2.54
C ASN A 34 -12.81 -0.68 -2.95
N HIS A 35 -13.69 -1.67 -2.84
CA HIS A 35 -13.37 -3.06 -3.15
C HIS A 35 -12.96 -3.28 -4.61
N GLU A 36 -13.54 -2.51 -5.54
CA GLU A 36 -13.21 -2.63 -6.97
C GLU A 36 -11.77 -2.22 -7.23
N ARG A 37 -11.32 -1.14 -6.61
CA ARG A 37 -9.93 -0.67 -6.71
C ARG A 37 -8.97 -1.64 -6.06
N LEU A 38 -9.34 -2.21 -4.92
CA LEU A 38 -8.53 -3.22 -4.26
C LEU A 38 -8.36 -4.45 -5.15
N ILE A 39 -9.43 -4.97 -5.72
CA ILE A 39 -9.37 -6.13 -6.61
C ILE A 39 -8.53 -5.83 -7.86
N GLU A 40 -8.68 -4.64 -8.44
CA GLU A 40 -7.88 -4.19 -9.58
C GLU A 40 -6.38 -4.21 -9.24
N PHE A 41 -6.02 -3.70 -8.07
CA PHE A 41 -4.64 -3.70 -7.58
C PHE A 41 -4.12 -5.13 -7.39
N LEU A 42 -4.91 -6.01 -6.77
CA LEU A 42 -4.52 -7.40 -6.54
C LEU A 42 -4.32 -8.17 -7.84
N LYS A 43 -5.16 -7.93 -8.84
CA LYS A 43 -4.99 -8.52 -10.18
C LYS A 43 -3.66 -8.10 -10.79
N ALA A 44 -3.33 -6.81 -10.71
CA ALA A 44 -2.07 -6.30 -11.22
C ALA A 44 -0.88 -6.90 -10.46
N LEU A 45 -1.00 -7.04 -9.14
CA LEU A 45 0.03 -7.63 -8.29
C LEU A 45 0.33 -9.09 -8.67
N ILE A 46 -0.71 -9.89 -8.89
CA ILE A 46 -0.58 -11.28 -9.34
C ILE A 46 0.17 -11.34 -10.67
N LYS A 47 -0.23 -10.48 -11.61
CA LYS A 47 0.38 -10.43 -12.94
C LYS A 47 1.86 -10.06 -12.90
N GLN A 48 2.23 -9.10 -12.04
CA GLN A 48 3.62 -8.65 -11.89
C GLN A 48 4.50 -9.70 -11.22
N THR A 49 3.96 -10.43 -10.25
CA THR A 49 4.75 -11.32 -9.40
C THR A 49 5.07 -12.65 -10.08
N GLY A 50 4.14 -13.22 -10.84
CA GLY A 50 4.34 -14.47 -11.57
C GLY A 50 4.44 -15.73 -10.71
N ARG A 51 4.25 -15.63 -9.41
CA ARG A 51 4.25 -16.76 -8.47
C ARG A 51 3.28 -16.49 -7.33
N LYS A 52 2.97 -17.50 -6.52
CA LYS A 52 2.02 -17.35 -5.42
C LYS A 52 2.43 -16.24 -4.46
N ILE A 53 1.46 -15.41 -4.09
CA ILE A 53 1.63 -14.29 -3.19
C ILE A 53 1.03 -14.64 -1.84
N PHE A 54 1.78 -14.36 -0.76
CA PHE A 54 1.29 -14.37 0.60
C PHE A 54 1.17 -12.93 1.05
N LEU A 55 -0.06 -12.43 1.15
CA LEU A 55 -0.36 -11.04 1.40
C LEU A 55 -0.82 -10.84 2.84
N VAL A 56 -0.18 -9.92 3.54
CA VAL A 56 -0.60 -9.52 4.87
C VAL A 56 -1.34 -8.20 4.76
N LEU A 57 -2.58 -8.16 5.20
CA LEU A 57 -3.44 -6.97 5.18
C LEU A 57 -3.79 -6.54 6.60
N ASP A 58 -3.96 -5.25 6.79
CA ASP A 58 -4.57 -4.77 8.02
C ASP A 58 -6.08 -5.07 8.03
N ASN A 59 -6.71 -4.86 9.17
CA ASN A 59 -8.09 -5.28 9.40
C ASN A 59 -9.10 -4.18 9.07
N LEU A 60 -8.99 -3.59 7.86
CA LEU A 60 -9.97 -2.62 7.37
C LEU A 60 -11.23 -3.31 6.85
N GLY A 61 -12.37 -2.65 7.01
CA GLY A 61 -13.65 -3.18 6.56
C GLY A 61 -13.68 -3.56 5.08
N VAL A 62 -13.06 -2.76 4.21
CA VAL A 62 -13.00 -3.03 2.78
C VAL A 62 -12.25 -4.33 2.46
N HIS A 63 -11.27 -4.70 3.30
CA HIS A 63 -10.51 -5.94 3.12
C HIS A 63 -11.34 -7.18 3.46
N HIS A 64 -12.44 -7.03 4.18
CA HIS A 64 -13.33 -8.10 4.62
C HIS A 64 -14.67 -8.14 3.88
N CYS A 65 -14.93 -7.22 2.95
CA CYS A 65 -16.21 -7.21 2.27
C CYS A 65 -16.40 -8.44 1.39
N LYS A 66 -17.68 -8.79 1.16
CA LYS A 66 -18.04 -10.01 0.44
C LYS A 66 -17.40 -10.11 -0.95
N PRO A 67 -17.42 -9.06 -1.80
CA PRO A 67 -16.80 -9.14 -3.12
C PRO A 67 -15.30 -9.47 -3.07
N VAL A 68 -14.57 -8.92 -2.10
CA VAL A 68 -13.14 -9.19 -1.93
C VAL A 68 -12.93 -10.63 -1.47
N LYS A 69 -13.70 -11.11 -0.49
CA LYS A 69 -13.58 -12.48 -0.01
C LYS A 69 -13.91 -13.50 -1.10
N THR A 70 -14.93 -13.23 -1.90
CA THR A 70 -15.31 -14.09 -3.02
C THR A 70 -14.18 -14.15 -4.05
N TRP A 71 -13.65 -13.00 -4.43
CA TRP A 71 -12.56 -12.92 -5.40
C TRP A 71 -11.32 -13.65 -4.90
N LEU A 72 -10.96 -13.48 -3.62
CA LEU A 72 -9.81 -14.16 -3.01
C LEU A 72 -9.99 -15.67 -2.99
N SER A 73 -11.21 -16.17 -2.70
CA SER A 73 -11.48 -17.59 -2.70
C SER A 73 -11.32 -18.21 -4.09
N GLU A 74 -11.64 -17.47 -5.13
CA GLU A 74 -11.49 -17.90 -6.52
C GLU A 74 -10.03 -17.88 -7.00
N HIS A 75 -9.15 -17.20 -6.28
CA HIS A 75 -7.75 -17.02 -6.65
C HIS A 75 -6.78 -17.57 -5.60
N ILE A 76 -7.23 -18.50 -4.77
CA ILE A 76 -6.44 -19.05 -3.64
C ILE A 76 -5.10 -19.66 -4.08
N GLU A 77 -5.01 -20.16 -5.28
CA GLU A 77 -3.77 -20.72 -5.81
C GLU A 77 -2.75 -19.65 -6.19
N GLN A 78 -3.21 -18.42 -6.39
CA GLN A 78 -2.37 -17.30 -6.82
C GLN A 78 -2.07 -16.34 -5.69
N ILE A 79 -2.99 -16.18 -4.74
CA ILE A 79 -2.85 -15.24 -3.63
C ILE A 79 -3.57 -15.78 -2.39
N GLU A 80 -2.88 -15.72 -1.27
CA GLU A 80 -3.42 -16.10 0.03
C GLU A 80 -3.24 -14.95 1.00
N VAL A 81 -4.31 -14.59 1.73
CA VAL A 81 -4.35 -13.40 2.57
C VAL A 81 -4.37 -13.77 4.04
N PHE A 82 -3.58 -13.05 4.80
CA PHE A 82 -3.52 -13.11 6.26
C PHE A 82 -3.82 -11.72 6.82
N TYR A 83 -4.70 -11.63 7.80
CA TYR A 83 -5.10 -10.35 8.37
C TYR A 83 -4.33 -10.06 9.65
N LEU A 84 -3.88 -8.81 9.79
CA LEU A 84 -3.30 -8.32 11.03
C LEU A 84 -4.41 -8.08 12.07
N PRO A 85 -4.08 -8.11 13.37
CA PRO A 85 -5.03 -7.70 14.41
C PRO A 85 -5.55 -6.28 14.19
N SER A 86 -6.76 -6.02 14.65
CA SER A 86 -7.35 -4.68 14.58
C SER A 86 -6.49 -3.67 15.34
N TYR A 87 -6.43 -2.44 14.83
CA TYR A 87 -5.73 -1.33 15.48
C TYR A 87 -4.25 -1.60 15.78
N SER A 88 -3.57 -2.28 14.86
CA SER A 88 -2.16 -2.65 15.04
C SER A 88 -1.29 -2.16 13.87
N PRO A 89 -1.27 -0.82 13.60
CA PRO A 89 -0.46 -0.28 12.49
C PRO A 89 1.05 -0.52 12.69
N GLU A 90 1.50 -0.64 13.93
CA GLU A 90 2.90 -0.90 14.25
C GLU A 90 3.40 -2.26 13.74
N LEU A 91 2.48 -3.18 13.43
CA LEU A 91 2.81 -4.49 12.86
C LEU A 91 2.89 -4.48 11.34
N ASN A 92 2.57 -3.36 10.70
CA ASN A 92 2.48 -3.27 9.26
C ASN A 92 3.62 -2.44 8.68
N PRO A 93 4.57 -3.06 7.94
CA PRO A 93 5.69 -2.33 7.35
C PRO A 93 5.26 -1.28 6.32
N ASP A 94 4.11 -1.46 5.68
CA ASP A 94 3.59 -0.49 4.71
C ASP A 94 3.23 0.85 5.36
N GLU A 95 2.94 0.86 6.67
CA GLU A 95 2.72 2.09 7.42
C GLU A 95 4.01 2.95 7.50
N ARG A 96 5.17 2.32 7.44
CA ARG A 96 6.45 3.03 7.37
C ARG A 96 6.60 3.74 6.04
N LEU A 97 6.19 3.09 4.94
CA LEU A 97 6.15 3.70 3.62
C LEU A 97 5.19 4.88 3.59
N ASN A 98 4.00 4.72 4.16
CA ASN A 98 2.99 5.77 4.24
C ASN A 98 3.50 6.97 5.04
N GLY A 99 4.19 6.74 6.15
CA GLY A 99 4.81 7.79 6.95
C GLY A 99 5.90 8.54 6.18
N ASP A 100 6.70 7.82 5.44
CA ASP A 100 7.76 8.39 4.59
C ASP A 100 7.17 9.29 3.51
N LEU A 101 6.11 8.84 2.85
CA LEU A 101 5.39 9.61 1.84
C LEU A 101 4.75 10.88 2.43
N LYS A 102 4.08 10.75 3.58
CA LYS A 102 3.49 11.90 4.29
C LYS A 102 4.52 12.96 4.61
N HIS A 103 5.64 12.52 5.17
CA HIS A 103 6.72 13.43 5.55
C HIS A 103 7.29 14.16 4.33
N ALA A 104 7.53 13.43 3.24
CA ALA A 104 8.06 14.00 2.01
C ALA A 104 7.12 15.06 1.42
N ILE A 105 5.82 14.81 1.43
CA ILE A 105 4.82 15.74 0.90
C ILE A 105 4.69 16.96 1.84
N ALA A 106 4.67 16.75 3.16
CA ALA A 106 4.51 17.83 4.12
C ALA A 106 5.70 18.79 4.18
N THR A 107 6.92 18.31 3.91
CA THR A 107 8.14 19.10 3.97
C THR A 107 8.49 19.81 2.66
N ARG A 108 7.79 19.49 1.57
CA ARG A 108 7.97 20.14 0.28
C ARG A 108 6.97 21.28 0.11
N VAL A 109 7.03 21.95 -1.05
CA VAL A 109 6.10 23.03 -1.37
C VAL A 109 4.66 22.53 -1.21
N PRO A 110 3.78 23.31 -0.52
CA PRO A 110 2.39 22.91 -0.31
C PRO A 110 1.69 22.54 -1.62
N CYS A 111 1.09 21.36 -1.64
CA CYS A 111 0.34 20.90 -2.80
C CYS A 111 -1.06 21.52 -2.79
N ARG A 112 -1.24 22.58 -3.55
CA ARG A 112 -2.50 23.34 -3.62
C ARG A 112 -3.49 22.80 -4.65
N SER A 113 -3.03 21.89 -5.52
CA SER A 113 -3.89 21.28 -6.53
C SER A 113 -3.75 19.78 -6.49
N LYS A 114 -4.80 19.08 -6.96
CA LYS A 114 -4.79 17.63 -7.09
C LYS A 114 -3.65 17.15 -8.00
N ASP A 115 -3.40 17.87 -9.10
CA ASP A 115 -2.36 17.52 -10.06
C ASP A 115 -0.97 17.61 -9.42
N LYS A 116 -0.72 18.64 -8.61
CA LYS A 116 0.55 18.77 -7.90
C LYS A 116 0.72 17.69 -6.83
N LEU A 117 -0.35 17.36 -6.13
CA LEU A 117 -0.34 16.29 -5.13
C LEU A 117 -0.06 14.94 -5.80
N LEU A 118 -0.73 14.65 -6.91
CA LEU A 118 -0.51 13.45 -7.71
C LEU A 118 0.94 13.36 -8.20
N GLN A 119 1.47 14.45 -8.71
CA GLN A 119 2.85 14.50 -9.18
C GLN A 119 3.84 14.26 -8.06
N ALA A 120 3.65 14.91 -6.91
CA ALA A 120 4.52 14.75 -5.74
C ALA A 120 4.51 13.30 -5.24
N ALA A 121 3.33 12.70 -5.11
CA ALA A 121 3.19 11.30 -4.69
C ALA A 121 3.83 10.34 -5.70
N THR A 122 3.59 10.54 -6.98
CA THR A 122 4.17 9.71 -8.05
C THR A 122 5.69 9.80 -8.06
N ASN A 123 6.23 11.00 -7.94
CA ASN A 123 7.69 11.20 -7.91
C ASN A 123 8.32 10.52 -6.70
N HIS A 124 7.69 10.63 -5.54
CA HIS A 124 8.20 10.01 -4.32
C HIS A 124 8.18 8.47 -4.44
N MET A 125 7.07 7.90 -4.88
CA MET A 125 6.94 6.46 -5.03
C MET A 125 7.88 5.89 -6.10
N THR A 126 8.09 6.62 -7.19
CA THR A 126 9.06 6.24 -8.22
C THR A 126 10.48 6.21 -7.67
N ALA A 127 10.83 7.17 -6.82
CA ALA A 127 12.13 7.19 -6.16
C ALA A 127 12.29 6.03 -5.16
N ILE A 128 11.24 5.71 -4.41
CA ILE A 128 11.23 4.58 -3.47
C ILE A 128 11.43 3.24 -4.20
N GLU A 129 10.76 3.04 -5.34
CA GLU A 129 10.93 1.82 -6.15
C GLU A 129 12.40 1.56 -6.52
N LYS A 130 13.15 2.63 -6.74
CA LYS A 130 14.58 2.55 -7.11
C LYS A 130 15.51 2.39 -5.92
N ASN A 131 14.97 2.33 -4.71
CA ASN A 131 15.76 2.24 -3.47
C ASN A 131 15.33 1.03 -2.63
N PRO A 132 15.71 -0.21 -3.05
CA PRO A 132 15.35 -1.43 -2.31
C PRO A 132 15.81 -1.43 -0.86
N GLU A 133 16.95 -0.82 -0.54
CA GLU A 133 17.48 -0.78 0.82
C GLU A 133 16.58 0.05 1.75
N ARG A 134 15.96 1.11 1.22
CA ARG A 134 14.99 1.90 1.97
C ARG A 134 13.77 1.06 2.31
N ILE A 135 13.25 0.30 1.34
CA ILE A 135 12.11 -0.58 1.54
C ILE A 135 12.44 -1.68 2.56
N LYS A 136 13.60 -2.30 2.44
CA LYS A 136 14.06 -3.31 3.41
C LYS A 136 14.13 -2.75 4.82
N SER A 137 14.48 -1.46 4.97
CA SER A 137 14.58 -0.81 6.27
C SER A 137 13.23 -0.77 7.01
N PHE A 138 12.13 -0.80 6.31
CA PHE A 138 10.79 -0.80 6.90
C PHE A 138 10.51 -2.09 7.70
N PHE A 139 11.27 -3.16 7.48
CA PHE A 139 11.14 -4.45 8.16
C PHE A 139 12.09 -4.60 9.36
N LYS A 140 12.89 -3.59 9.68
CA LYS A 140 13.91 -3.69 10.75
C LYS A 140 13.35 -3.54 12.16
N ASP A 141 12.12 -3.02 12.32
CA ASP A 141 11.50 -2.92 13.63
C ASP A 141 11.24 -4.33 14.19
N PRO A 142 11.62 -4.62 15.45
CA PRO A 142 11.37 -5.92 16.07
C PRO A 142 9.92 -6.37 16.01
N LYS A 143 8.97 -5.44 16.05
CA LYS A 143 7.53 -5.73 15.93
C LYS A 143 7.12 -6.23 14.55
N ILE A 144 7.95 -6.02 13.54
CA ILE A 144 7.72 -6.42 12.15
C ILE A 144 8.58 -7.63 11.77
N ALA A 145 9.34 -8.19 12.72
CA ALA A 145 10.25 -9.31 12.47
C ALA A 145 9.53 -10.55 11.91
N TYR A 146 8.24 -10.74 12.18
CA TYR A 146 7.45 -11.84 11.63
C TYR A 146 7.42 -11.83 10.09
N ALA A 147 7.57 -10.66 9.47
CA ALA A 147 7.48 -10.45 8.01
C ALA A 147 8.85 -10.26 7.34
N ALA A 148 9.89 -10.22 8.14
CA ALA A 148 11.23 -9.96 7.63
C ALA A 148 11.84 -11.17 6.88
#